data_77a151f1ece16ef63cc67045ea41a3a6
#
_entry.id   77a151f1ece16ef63cc67045ea41a3a6
#
_cell.length_a   1.000
_cell.length_b   1.000
_cell.length_c   1.000
_cell.angle_alpha   90.00
_cell.angle_beta   90.00
_cell.angle_gamma   90.00
#
_symmetry.space_group_name_H-M   'P 1'
#
loop_
_entity.id
_entity.type
_entity.pdbx_description
1 polymer ?
#
loop_
_entity_poly.entity_id
_entity_poly.type
_entity_poly.pdbx_seq_one_letter_code
_entity_poly.pdbx_strand_id
1 'polypeptide(L)'
;MTSDTIKACIANYYRYQRQCPIVALEAWNYRYPNYQPDVLVVDKQNRLIEIEVKVSLTDFKADRKKKIWQVRRMDPNEWPWQVYFAVPDHLIEKVQPELPAGCGLLEISSKWLVMDNIEMAVKCAGKAPTHKGGANVSDRYLQTIIAAQSATLCRSLSKIEKLKL
;
A
#
# COMPACT_ATOMS: atom_id res chain seq x y z
N MET A 1 -3.07 -16.74 3.58
CA MET A 1 -3.01 -15.59 2.64
C MET A 1 -1.58 -15.07 2.64
N THR A 2 -0.97 -14.86 1.47
CA THR A 2 0.40 -14.32 1.36
C THR A 2 0.37 -12.78 1.25
N SER A 3 1.52 -12.13 1.52
CA SER A 3 1.65 -10.68 1.31
C SER A 3 1.33 -10.28 -0.14
N ASP A 4 1.83 -11.03 -1.12
CA ASP A 4 1.60 -10.73 -2.54
C ASP A 4 0.14 -10.85 -2.94
N THR A 5 -0.59 -11.83 -2.38
CA THR A 5 -2.04 -11.94 -2.58
C THR A 5 -2.76 -10.71 -2.06
N ILE A 6 -2.40 -10.22 -0.88
CA ILE A 6 -2.99 -9.01 -0.28
C ILE A 6 -2.66 -7.77 -1.12
N LYS A 7 -1.41 -7.61 -1.55
CA LYS A 7 -0.99 -6.49 -2.41
C LYS A 7 -1.80 -6.47 -3.70
N ALA A 8 -1.96 -7.62 -4.36
CA ALA A 8 -2.76 -7.73 -5.57
C ALA A 8 -4.23 -7.32 -5.35
N CYS A 9 -4.83 -7.75 -4.23
CA CYS A 9 -6.21 -7.36 -3.88
C CYS A 9 -6.36 -5.87 -3.69
N ILE A 10 -5.45 -5.27 -2.93
CA ILE A 10 -5.44 -3.82 -2.69
C ILE A 10 -5.26 -3.08 -4.01
N ALA A 11 -4.35 -3.53 -4.88
CA ALA A 11 -4.13 -2.93 -6.17
C ALA A 11 -5.39 -2.96 -7.04
N ASN A 12 -6.06 -4.11 -7.12
CA ASN A 12 -7.33 -4.26 -7.84
C ASN A 12 -8.43 -3.37 -7.26
N TYR A 13 -8.58 -3.33 -5.94
CA TYR A 13 -9.54 -2.47 -5.26
C TYR A 13 -9.34 -1.00 -5.62
N TYR A 14 -8.14 -0.48 -5.45
CA TYR A 14 -7.89 0.93 -5.76
C TYR A 14 -7.94 1.21 -7.26
N ARG A 15 -7.44 0.31 -8.11
CA ARG A 15 -7.43 0.51 -9.55
C ARG A 15 -8.83 0.44 -10.17
N TYR A 16 -9.61 -0.58 -9.84
CA TYR A 16 -10.86 -0.85 -10.53
C TYR A 16 -12.09 -0.37 -9.77
N GLN A 17 -12.19 -0.58 -8.46
CA GLN A 17 -13.34 -0.15 -7.68
C GLN A 17 -13.26 1.34 -7.31
N ARG A 18 -12.09 1.80 -6.85
CA ARG A 18 -11.87 3.22 -6.52
C ARG A 18 -11.47 4.07 -7.74
N GLN A 19 -11.11 3.44 -8.85
CA GLN A 19 -10.68 4.08 -10.09
C GLN A 19 -9.55 5.08 -9.91
N CYS A 20 -8.58 4.76 -9.07
CA CYS A 20 -7.40 5.59 -8.88
C CYS A 20 -6.49 5.52 -10.12
N PRO A 21 -5.98 6.66 -10.61
CA PRO A 21 -5.19 6.70 -11.84
C PRO A 21 -3.85 5.97 -11.71
N ILE A 22 -3.24 5.99 -10.53
CA ILE A 22 -1.96 5.35 -10.28
C ILE A 22 -2.07 4.42 -9.07
N VAL A 23 -1.70 3.16 -9.27
CA VAL A 23 -1.51 2.16 -8.22
C VAL A 23 -0.19 1.47 -8.52
N ALA A 24 0.76 1.54 -7.61
CA ALA A 24 2.10 1.02 -7.77
C ALA A 24 2.46 0.07 -6.63
N LEU A 25 2.98 -1.10 -6.96
CA LEU A 25 3.48 -2.06 -5.98
C LEU A 25 4.96 -1.84 -5.77
N GLU A 26 5.37 -1.83 -4.49
CA GLU A 26 6.78 -1.74 -4.08
C GLU A 26 7.53 -0.60 -4.79
N ALA A 27 6.86 0.54 -4.95
CA ALA A 27 7.46 1.71 -5.57
C ALA A 27 8.31 2.48 -4.55
N TRP A 28 9.52 2.85 -4.97
CA TRP A 28 10.39 3.67 -4.14
C TRP A 28 9.76 5.05 -3.89
N ASN A 29 9.74 5.42 -2.62
CA ASN A 29 9.43 6.79 -2.26
C ASN A 29 10.70 7.61 -2.32
N TYR A 30 10.81 8.54 -3.29
CA TYR A 30 12.03 9.34 -3.48
C TYR A 30 12.33 10.29 -2.29
N ARG A 31 11.33 10.62 -1.48
CA ARG A 31 11.52 11.44 -0.26
C ARG A 31 12.28 10.68 0.81
N TYR A 32 12.20 9.34 0.79
CA TYR A 32 12.81 8.47 1.79
C TYR A 32 13.59 7.38 1.09
N PRO A 33 14.89 7.59 0.80
CA PRO A 33 15.69 6.69 -0.03
C PRO A 33 15.83 5.25 0.49
N ASN A 34 15.34 4.93 1.66
CA ASN A 34 15.35 3.58 2.22
C ASN A 34 13.96 3.12 2.67
N TYR A 35 12.90 3.73 2.14
CA TYR A 35 11.54 3.36 2.44
C TYR A 35 10.75 3.08 1.17
N GLN A 36 10.14 1.91 1.14
CA GLN A 36 9.35 1.41 0.04
C GLN A 36 8.04 0.88 0.60
N PRO A 37 6.91 1.58 0.42
CA PRO A 37 5.61 1.08 0.81
C PRO A 37 5.22 -0.14 -0.04
N ASP A 38 4.46 -1.07 0.54
CA ASP A 38 3.98 -2.26 -0.18
C ASP A 38 3.06 -1.88 -1.34
N VAL A 39 2.14 -0.93 -1.12
CA VAL A 39 1.28 -0.37 -2.16
C VAL A 39 1.23 1.15 -2.05
N LEU A 40 1.42 1.82 -3.17
CA LEU A 40 1.37 3.27 -3.29
C LEU A 40 0.27 3.64 -4.28
N VAL A 41 -0.61 4.53 -3.87
CA VAL A 41 -1.75 4.97 -4.66
C VAL A 41 -1.74 6.48 -4.80
N VAL A 42 -2.02 6.98 -6.00
CA VAL A 42 -2.39 8.38 -6.21
C VAL A 42 -3.85 8.41 -6.65
N ASP A 43 -4.67 9.13 -5.91
CA ASP A 43 -6.10 9.21 -6.18
C ASP A 43 -6.46 10.26 -7.25
N LYS A 44 -7.76 10.37 -7.58
CA LYS A 44 -8.27 11.31 -8.60
C LYS A 44 -8.06 12.79 -8.26
N GLN A 45 -7.78 13.10 -6.99
CA GLN A 45 -7.47 14.45 -6.52
C GLN A 45 -5.96 14.67 -6.37
N ASN A 46 -5.15 13.83 -6.99
CA ASN A 46 -3.68 13.89 -6.95
C ASN A 46 -3.11 13.79 -5.52
N ARG A 47 -3.73 12.96 -4.65
CA ARG A 47 -3.33 12.76 -3.26
C ARG A 47 -2.69 11.39 -3.08
N LEU A 48 -1.63 11.36 -2.29
CA LEU A 48 -0.83 10.16 -2.03
C LEU A 48 -1.43 9.32 -0.90
N ILE A 49 -1.67 8.05 -1.15
CA ILE A 49 -2.09 7.06 -0.15
C ILE A 49 -1.03 5.95 -0.11
N GLU A 50 -0.55 5.63 1.06
CA GLU A 50 0.39 4.52 1.27
C GLU A 50 -0.29 3.40 2.04
N ILE A 51 -0.04 2.16 1.65
CA ILE A 51 -0.57 0.99 2.32
C ILE A 51 0.58 0.02 2.63
N GLU A 52 0.69 -0.35 3.90
CA GLU A 52 1.59 -1.38 4.42
C GLU A 52 0.82 -2.68 4.63
N VAL A 53 1.28 -3.77 4.04
CA VAL A 53 0.67 -5.10 4.17
C VAL A 53 1.32 -5.87 5.30
N LYS A 54 0.52 -6.45 6.20
CA LYS A 54 1.01 -7.26 7.32
C LYS A 54 0.25 -8.57 7.41
N VAL A 55 0.95 -9.68 7.31
CA VAL A 55 0.37 -11.02 7.32
C VAL A 55 0.40 -11.69 8.69
N SER A 56 1.07 -11.07 9.66
CA SER A 56 1.12 -11.53 11.05
C SER A 56 1.23 -10.37 12.03
N LEU A 57 0.86 -10.62 13.28
CA LEU A 57 0.99 -9.64 14.36
C LEU A 57 2.46 -9.30 14.65
N THR A 58 3.36 -10.27 14.50
CA THR A 58 4.80 -10.05 14.68
C THR A 58 5.35 -9.10 13.63
N ASP A 59 4.97 -9.29 12.35
CA ASP A 59 5.34 -8.42 11.26
C ASP A 59 4.78 -6.99 11.46
N PHE A 60 3.51 -6.89 11.88
CA PHE A 60 2.91 -5.60 12.23
C PHE A 60 3.68 -4.87 13.34
N LYS A 61 4.05 -5.58 14.42
CA LYS A 61 4.82 -4.99 15.53
C LYS A 61 6.24 -4.58 15.12
N ALA A 62 6.88 -5.34 14.25
CA ALA A 62 8.20 -5.02 13.73
C ALA A 62 8.21 -3.72 12.91
N ASP A 63 7.12 -3.42 12.21
CA ASP A 63 7.00 -2.21 11.38
C ASP A 63 7.14 -0.91 12.17
N ARG A 64 6.69 -0.88 13.43
CA ARG A 64 6.81 0.30 14.33
C ARG A 64 8.25 0.78 14.54
N LYS A 65 9.24 -0.08 14.32
CA LYS A 65 10.67 0.23 14.45
C LYS A 65 11.25 0.91 13.21
N LYS A 66 10.50 0.98 12.11
CA LYS A 66 10.96 1.64 10.88
C LYS A 66 11.22 3.13 11.13
N LYS A 67 12.34 3.63 10.59
CA LYS A 67 12.77 5.03 10.72
C LYS A 67 11.71 6.03 10.22
N ILE A 68 10.93 5.64 9.22
CA ILE A 68 9.86 6.50 8.66
C ILE A 68 8.86 6.97 9.71
N TRP A 69 8.53 6.16 10.72
CA TRP A 69 7.61 6.56 11.79
C TRP A 69 8.19 7.63 12.70
N GLN A 70 9.51 7.64 12.88
CA GLN A 70 10.19 8.72 13.64
C GLN A 70 10.14 10.03 12.84
N VAL A 71 10.47 9.99 11.54
CA VAL A 71 10.42 11.16 10.67
C VAL A 71 9.02 11.76 10.65
N ARG A 72 7.99 10.96 10.46
CA ARG A 72 6.60 11.40 10.42
C ARG A 72 6.11 12.01 11.73
N ARG A 73 6.62 11.55 12.88
CA ARG A 73 6.32 12.18 14.18
C ARG A 73 6.98 13.54 14.35
N MET A 74 8.16 13.73 13.75
CA MET A 74 8.91 14.98 13.85
C MET A 74 8.40 16.05 12.87
N ASP A 75 7.97 15.64 11.67
CA ASP A 75 7.44 16.53 10.65
C ASP A 75 6.11 16.02 10.07
N PRO A 76 4.98 16.68 10.42
CA PRO A 76 3.68 16.35 9.87
C PRO A 76 3.56 16.48 8.35
N ASN A 77 4.43 17.24 7.68
CA ASN A 77 4.42 17.39 6.22
C ASN A 77 4.98 16.14 5.52
N GLU A 78 5.69 15.30 6.25
CA GLU A 78 6.24 14.05 5.73
C GLU A 78 5.21 12.90 5.67
N TRP A 79 3.99 13.13 6.15
CA TRP A 79 2.91 12.16 5.97
C TRP A 79 2.37 12.22 4.53
N PRO A 80 2.08 11.07 3.92
CA PRO A 80 1.22 11.05 2.73
C PRO A 80 -0.20 11.51 3.13
N TRP A 81 -1.09 11.71 2.16
CA TRP A 81 -2.46 12.10 2.45
C TRP A 81 -3.17 11.13 3.40
N GLN A 82 -2.98 9.83 3.21
CA GLN A 82 -3.46 8.79 4.11
C GLN A 82 -2.44 7.64 4.18
N VAL A 83 -2.37 6.99 5.34
CA VAL A 83 -1.60 5.75 5.55
C VAL A 83 -2.54 4.68 6.06
N TYR A 84 -2.48 3.51 5.47
CA TYR A 84 -3.22 2.35 5.92
C TYR A 84 -2.30 1.17 6.21
N PHE A 85 -2.68 0.39 7.21
CA PHE A 85 -2.25 -0.99 7.32
C PHE A 85 -3.32 -1.89 6.72
N ALA A 86 -2.91 -2.89 5.95
CA ALA A 86 -3.82 -3.89 5.40
C ALA A 86 -3.47 -5.25 5.99
N VAL A 87 -4.44 -5.89 6.60
CA VAL A 87 -4.25 -7.17 7.30
C VAL A 87 -5.37 -8.16 6.95
N PRO A 88 -5.12 -9.46 7.01
CA PRO A 88 -6.18 -10.48 6.96
C PRO A 88 -7.23 -10.25 8.06
N ASP A 89 -8.47 -10.61 7.77
CA ASP A 89 -9.63 -10.45 8.66
C ASP A 89 -9.40 -10.99 10.09
N HIS A 90 -8.76 -12.15 10.23
CA HIS A 90 -8.47 -12.78 11.52
C HIS A 90 -7.45 -12.01 12.40
N LEU A 91 -6.78 -10.99 11.86
CA LEU A 91 -5.84 -10.14 12.61
C LEU A 91 -6.45 -8.81 13.06
N ILE A 92 -7.63 -8.44 12.56
CA ILE A 92 -8.23 -7.11 12.83
C ILE A 92 -8.34 -6.81 14.31
N GLU A 93 -8.94 -7.71 15.10
CA GLU A 93 -9.14 -7.51 16.55
C GLU A 93 -7.82 -7.32 17.31
N LYS A 94 -6.74 -7.94 16.84
CA LYS A 94 -5.41 -7.87 17.46
C LYS A 94 -4.63 -6.63 17.05
N VAL A 95 -4.83 -6.16 15.83
CA VAL A 95 -4.09 -5.03 15.25
C VAL A 95 -4.75 -3.69 15.58
N GLN A 96 -6.07 -3.64 15.58
CA GLN A 96 -6.83 -2.40 15.78
C GLN A 96 -6.44 -1.62 17.05
N PRO A 97 -6.32 -2.24 18.25
CA PRO A 97 -5.93 -1.51 19.46
C PRO A 97 -4.46 -1.03 19.46
N GLU A 98 -3.63 -1.62 18.60
CA GLU A 98 -2.21 -1.30 18.48
C GLU A 98 -1.89 -0.43 17.26
N LEU A 99 -2.91 0.05 16.53
CA LEU A 99 -2.72 0.83 15.31
C LEU A 99 -2.01 2.16 15.63
N PRO A 100 -0.94 2.54 14.91
CA PRO A 100 -0.28 3.82 15.12
C PRO A 100 -1.24 5.00 14.90
N ALA A 101 -1.14 6.02 15.72
CA ALA A 101 -1.87 7.26 15.52
C ALA A 101 -1.58 7.82 14.11
N GLY A 102 -2.61 8.29 13.43
CA GLY A 102 -2.47 8.79 12.06
C GLY A 102 -2.63 7.74 10.95
N CYS A 103 -2.85 6.47 11.30
CA CYS A 103 -3.07 5.39 10.34
C CYS A 103 -4.51 4.88 10.34
N GLY A 104 -4.93 4.33 9.21
CA GLY A 104 -6.16 3.56 9.07
C GLY A 104 -5.89 2.07 8.96
N LEU A 105 -6.98 1.30 8.91
CA LEU A 105 -6.93 -0.16 8.84
C LEU A 105 -7.84 -0.68 7.74
N LEU A 106 -7.28 -1.51 6.86
CA LEU A 106 -7.99 -2.25 5.83
C LEU A 106 -8.03 -3.73 6.21
N GLU A 107 -9.22 -4.27 6.19
CA GLU A 107 -9.50 -5.71 6.36
C GLU A 107 -9.52 -6.38 4.99
N ILE A 108 -8.79 -7.48 4.87
CA ILE A 108 -8.77 -8.31 3.67
C ILE A 108 -9.41 -9.66 4.01
N SER A 109 -10.60 -9.91 3.45
CA SER A 109 -11.33 -11.14 3.69
C SER A 109 -10.99 -12.20 2.66
N SER A 110 -10.74 -13.44 3.15
CA SER A 110 -10.55 -14.63 2.30
C SER A 110 -11.85 -15.30 1.85
N LYS A 111 -12.99 -14.83 2.33
CA LYS A 111 -14.30 -15.47 2.08
C LYS A 111 -14.77 -15.43 0.62
N TRP A 112 -14.10 -14.68 -0.23
CA TRP A 112 -14.44 -14.48 -1.65
C TRP A 112 -13.40 -15.06 -2.62
N LEU A 113 -12.55 -15.97 -2.17
CA LEU A 113 -11.66 -16.76 -3.03
C LEU A 113 -12.43 -17.90 -3.74
N VAL A 114 -13.59 -17.61 -4.32
CA VAL A 114 -14.35 -18.60 -5.07
C VAL A 114 -14.25 -18.26 -6.54
N MET A 115 -13.54 -19.10 -7.27
CA MET A 115 -13.49 -19.27 -8.73
C MET A 115 -13.13 -18.01 -9.54
N ASP A 116 -11.93 -18.00 -10.12
CA ASP A 116 -11.45 -17.21 -11.26
C ASP A 116 -11.67 -15.68 -11.30
N ASN A 117 -12.47 -15.14 -10.41
CA ASN A 117 -12.59 -13.71 -10.15
C ASN A 117 -12.07 -13.41 -8.76
N ILE A 118 -10.88 -12.81 -8.68
CA ILE A 118 -10.28 -12.32 -7.43
C ILE A 118 -11.04 -11.07 -6.96
N GLU A 119 -12.30 -11.22 -6.62
CA GLU A 119 -13.05 -10.24 -5.84
C GLU A 119 -12.79 -10.48 -4.36
N MET A 120 -11.55 -10.25 -3.94
CA MET A 120 -11.29 -10.19 -2.50
C MET A 120 -11.88 -8.90 -1.97
N ALA A 121 -12.75 -9.01 -0.99
CA ALA A 121 -13.35 -7.85 -0.37
C ALA A 121 -12.29 -7.10 0.46
N VAL A 122 -11.92 -5.92 0.01
CA VAL A 122 -11.21 -4.95 0.82
C VAL A 122 -12.25 -4.12 1.56
N LYS A 123 -12.24 -4.19 2.90
CA LYS A 123 -13.13 -3.41 3.76
C LYS A 123 -12.32 -2.42 4.58
N CYS A 124 -12.78 -1.19 4.67
CA CYS A 124 -12.19 -0.20 5.58
C CYS A 124 -12.69 -0.48 7.00
N ALA A 125 -11.85 -1.10 7.83
CA ALA A 125 -12.15 -1.38 9.24
C ALA A 125 -11.92 -0.13 10.12
N GLY A 126 -11.01 0.75 9.73
CA GLY A 126 -10.77 2.03 10.37
C GLY A 126 -10.28 3.06 9.36
N LYS A 127 -11.00 4.18 9.24
CA LYS A 127 -10.62 5.24 8.30
C LYS A 127 -9.35 5.94 8.75
N ALA A 128 -8.36 6.07 7.86
CA ALA A 128 -7.18 6.88 8.13
C ALA A 128 -7.53 8.37 8.21
N PRO A 129 -6.97 9.12 9.17
CA PRO A 129 -6.99 10.57 9.12
C PRO A 129 -6.25 11.09 7.88
N THR A 130 -6.53 12.34 7.52
CA THR A 130 -5.89 12.99 6.37
C THR A 130 -4.77 13.91 6.81
N HIS A 131 -3.66 13.91 6.07
CA HIS A 131 -2.49 14.72 6.35
C HIS A 131 -2.17 15.64 5.16
N LYS A 132 -1.82 16.89 5.42
CA LYS A 132 -1.60 17.88 4.35
C LYS A 132 -0.39 17.58 3.46
N GLY A 133 0.63 16.90 3.98
CA GLY A 133 1.89 16.65 3.28
C GLY A 133 1.76 15.87 1.96
N GLY A 134 0.77 14.97 1.85
CA GLY A 134 0.50 14.19 0.64
C GLY A 134 -0.63 14.71 -0.25
N ALA A 135 -1.05 15.97 -0.05
CA ALA A 135 -2.23 16.52 -0.71
C ALA A 135 -2.04 16.86 -2.20
N ASN A 136 -0.79 17.11 -2.64
CA ASN A 136 -0.48 17.47 -4.03
C ASN A 136 0.81 16.77 -4.45
N VAL A 137 0.66 15.67 -5.16
CA VAL A 137 1.80 14.91 -5.69
C VAL A 137 2.38 15.65 -6.90
N SER A 138 3.69 15.91 -6.90
CA SER A 138 4.33 16.59 -8.01
C SER A 138 4.44 15.72 -9.26
N ASP A 139 4.39 16.34 -10.45
CA ASP A 139 4.55 15.62 -11.72
C ASP A 139 5.85 14.81 -11.78
N ARG A 140 6.93 15.39 -11.25
CA ARG A 140 8.21 14.69 -11.16
C ARG A 140 8.10 13.39 -10.36
N TYR A 141 7.35 13.39 -9.26
CA TYR A 141 7.14 12.18 -8.47
C TYR A 141 6.27 11.17 -9.21
N LEU A 142 5.20 11.62 -9.89
CA LEU A 142 4.38 10.75 -10.75
C LEU A 142 5.23 10.06 -11.82
N GLN A 143 6.09 10.80 -12.51
CA GLN A 143 7.02 10.26 -13.51
C GLN A 143 7.94 9.19 -12.88
N THR A 144 8.46 9.43 -11.67
CA THR A 144 9.31 8.46 -10.96
C THR A 144 8.55 7.16 -10.65
N ILE A 145 7.30 7.26 -10.19
CA ILE A 145 6.45 6.08 -9.93
C ILE A 145 6.21 5.30 -11.22
N ILE A 146 5.84 5.98 -12.29
CA ILE A 146 5.56 5.37 -13.60
C ILE A 146 6.82 4.67 -14.13
N ALA A 147 7.97 5.32 -14.08
CA ALA A 147 9.24 4.75 -14.51
C ALA A 147 9.60 3.49 -13.70
N ALA A 148 9.43 3.51 -12.38
CA ALA A 148 9.68 2.37 -11.50
C ALA A 148 8.76 1.19 -11.83
N GLN A 149 7.46 1.43 -12.09
CA GLN A 149 6.51 0.38 -12.49
C GLN A 149 6.83 -0.20 -13.86
N SER A 150 7.19 0.64 -14.83
CA SER A 150 7.63 0.20 -16.16
C SER A 150 8.86 -0.69 -16.08
N ALA A 151 9.85 -0.32 -15.28
CA ALA A 151 11.05 -1.14 -15.07
C ALA A 151 10.73 -2.48 -14.39
N THR A 152 9.78 -2.50 -13.44
CA THR A 152 9.32 -3.74 -12.79
C THR A 152 8.61 -4.65 -13.78
N LEU A 153 7.74 -4.11 -14.62
CA LEU A 153 7.06 -4.86 -15.68
C LEU A 153 8.06 -5.47 -16.67
N CYS A 154 9.02 -4.69 -17.15
CA CYS A 154 10.05 -5.19 -18.06
C CYS A 154 10.85 -6.35 -17.45
N ARG A 155 11.24 -6.23 -16.17
CA ARG A 155 11.93 -7.32 -15.46
C ARG A 155 11.06 -8.58 -15.32
N SER A 156 9.79 -8.42 -15.04
CA SER A 156 8.85 -9.54 -14.90
C SER A 156 8.64 -10.27 -16.23
N LEU A 157 8.46 -9.54 -17.32
CA LEU A 157 8.35 -10.11 -18.68
C LEU A 157 9.62 -10.87 -19.08
N SER A 158 10.79 -10.31 -18.79
CA SER A 158 12.07 -10.98 -19.06
C SER A 158 12.26 -12.28 -18.26
N LYS A 159 11.72 -12.35 -17.04
CA LYS A 159 11.73 -13.59 -16.24
C LYS A 159 10.79 -14.66 -16.83
N ILE A 160 9.59 -14.25 -17.23
CA ILE A 160 8.61 -15.17 -17.86
C ILE A 160 9.18 -15.77 -19.15
N GLU A 161 9.84 -14.97 -19.98
CA GLU A 161 10.44 -15.43 -21.23
C GLU A 161 11.53 -16.48 -20.99
N LYS A 162 12.36 -16.28 -19.94
CA LYS A 162 13.39 -17.27 -19.55
C LYS A 162 12.83 -18.59 -19.03
N LEU A 163 11.58 -18.61 -18.54
CA LEU A 163 10.94 -19.84 -18.05
C LEU A 163 10.29 -20.65 -19.17
N LYS A 164 10.18 -20.10 -20.39
CA LYS A 164 9.65 -20.78 -21.58
C LYS A 164 10.74 -21.49 -22.40
N LEU A 165 12.00 -21.27 -22.10
CA LEU A 165 13.17 -21.92 -22.71
C LEU A 165 13.66 -23.08 -21.84
#